data_304715ccd3ec40b6f676a0f6316d7c5c
#
_entry.id   304715ccd3ec40b6f676a0f6316d7c5c
#
_cell.length_a   1.000
_cell.length_b   1.000
_cell.length_c   1.000
_cell.angle_alpha   90.00
_cell.angle_beta   90.00
_cell.angle_gamma   90.00
#
_symmetry.space_group_name_H-M   'P 1'
#
loop_
_entity.id
_entity.type
_entity.pdbx_description
1 polymer ?
#
loop_
_entity_poly.entity_id
_entity_poly.type
_entity_poly.pdbx_seq_one_letter_code
_entity_poly.pdbx_strand_id
1 'polypeptide(L)'
;MRRKYDLVCFDMDGVLTKLRSSWAWVHQSLGVENEAAYQAFINQEIDEKEFMRRDIAKWKSAKPDICERDLIHFFQNMPVIDGIQETVAALQECGMKCVIISGGIDLAAKMLKNEYGFDDCVADKVLTNPDGTLS
;
A
#
# COMPACT_ATOMS: atom_id res chain seq x y z
N MET A 1 23.39 13.79 -19.79
CA MET A 1 22.11 14.15 -20.43
C MET A 1 21.36 15.15 -19.52
N ARG A 2 20.82 16.21 -20.12
CA ARG A 2 20.04 17.21 -19.39
C ARG A 2 18.65 16.62 -19.05
N ARG A 3 18.31 16.56 -17.76
CA ARG A 3 17.00 16.09 -17.33
C ARG A 3 15.92 17.13 -17.62
N LYS A 4 14.73 16.65 -17.93
CA LYS A 4 13.55 17.51 -18.15
C LYS A 4 12.70 17.64 -16.87
N TYR A 5 12.77 16.64 -16.01
CA TYR A 5 11.97 16.56 -14.77
C TYR A 5 12.87 16.36 -13.57
N ASP A 6 12.44 16.83 -12.41
CA ASP A 6 13.16 16.71 -11.15
C ASP A 6 12.60 15.60 -10.25
N LEU A 7 11.36 15.18 -10.50
CA LEU A 7 10.63 14.25 -9.67
C LEU A 7 9.85 13.26 -10.54
N VAL A 8 9.88 11.98 -10.12
CA VAL A 8 9.04 10.93 -10.69
C VAL A 8 8.19 10.35 -9.58
N CYS A 9 6.88 10.40 -9.76
CA CYS A 9 5.91 9.82 -8.84
C CYS A 9 5.44 8.48 -9.40
N PHE A 10 5.51 7.44 -8.58
CA PHE A 10 5.07 6.09 -8.92
C PHE A 10 3.81 5.75 -8.16
N ASP A 11 2.81 5.21 -8.85
CA ASP A 11 1.72 4.49 -8.19
C ASP A 11 2.28 3.16 -7.65
N MET A 12 1.59 2.56 -6.70
CA MET A 12 2.02 1.31 -6.08
C MET A 12 1.21 0.13 -6.60
N ASP A 13 -0.08 0.09 -6.31
CA ASP A 13 -0.94 -1.04 -6.65
C ASP A 13 -1.09 -1.18 -8.17
N GLY A 14 -0.72 -2.35 -8.70
CA GLY A 14 -0.79 -2.62 -10.13
C GLY A 14 0.32 -1.98 -10.97
N VAL A 15 1.22 -1.22 -10.35
CA VAL A 15 2.37 -0.57 -11.02
C VAL A 15 3.69 -1.12 -10.48
N LEU A 16 3.93 -0.99 -9.18
CA LEU A 16 5.10 -1.57 -8.51
C LEU A 16 4.80 -2.98 -8.03
N THR A 17 3.57 -3.27 -7.71
CA THR A 17 3.10 -4.60 -7.32
C THR A 17 2.23 -5.19 -8.42
N LYS A 18 2.08 -6.52 -8.39
CA LYS A 18 1.13 -7.25 -9.23
C LYS A 18 -0.23 -7.40 -8.55
N LEU A 19 -0.50 -6.55 -7.57
CA LEU A 19 -1.73 -6.57 -6.78
C LEU A 19 -2.80 -5.70 -7.42
N ARG A 20 -4.06 -6.12 -7.28
CA ARG A 20 -5.21 -5.26 -7.54
C ARG A 20 -5.23 -4.10 -6.54
N SER A 21 -5.03 -4.40 -5.24
CA SER A 21 -4.86 -3.40 -4.21
C SER A 21 -4.20 -4.04 -2.98
N SER A 22 -3.46 -3.24 -2.21
CA SER A 22 -2.89 -3.69 -0.94
C SER A 22 -3.97 -4.03 0.09
N TRP A 23 -5.11 -3.33 0.06
CA TRP A 23 -6.27 -3.63 0.88
C TRP A 23 -6.83 -5.03 0.58
N ALA A 24 -7.02 -5.35 -0.72
CA ALA A 24 -7.47 -6.66 -1.14
C ALA A 24 -6.47 -7.77 -0.79
N TRP A 25 -5.18 -7.46 -0.80
CA TRP A 25 -4.15 -8.42 -0.40
C TRP A 25 -4.27 -8.81 1.08
N VAL A 26 -4.57 -7.84 1.95
CA VAL A 26 -4.83 -8.14 3.37
C VAL A 26 -6.08 -9.01 3.52
N HIS A 27 -7.15 -8.71 2.77
CA HIS A 27 -8.35 -9.55 2.75
C HIS A 27 -8.00 -10.99 2.38
N GLN A 28 -7.26 -11.17 1.31
CA GLN A 28 -6.84 -12.50 0.84
C GLN A 28 -5.97 -13.20 1.87
N SER A 29 -5.04 -12.49 2.51
CA SER A 29 -4.15 -13.05 3.53
C SER A 29 -4.92 -13.53 4.77
N LEU A 30 -6.02 -12.85 5.11
CA LEU A 30 -6.89 -13.22 6.23
C LEU A 30 -8.01 -14.19 5.84
N GLY A 31 -8.18 -14.49 4.55
CA GLY A 31 -9.26 -15.32 4.07
C GLY A 31 -10.64 -14.67 4.19
N VAL A 32 -10.71 -13.34 4.09
CA VAL A 32 -11.97 -12.58 4.16
C VAL A 32 -12.24 -11.87 2.84
N GLU A 33 -13.48 -11.42 2.66
CA GLU A 33 -13.89 -10.56 1.57
C GLU A 33 -14.77 -9.44 2.11
N ASN A 34 -14.87 -8.36 1.36
CA ASN A 34 -15.71 -7.22 1.74
C ASN A 34 -16.38 -6.60 0.50
N GLU A 35 -16.94 -7.43 -0.34
CA GLU A 35 -17.55 -7.02 -1.61
C GLU A 35 -18.70 -6.03 -1.38
N ALA A 36 -19.49 -6.22 -0.31
CA ALA A 36 -20.60 -5.33 0.00
C ALA A 36 -20.13 -3.89 0.24
N ALA A 37 -19.02 -3.70 0.97
CA ALA A 37 -18.45 -2.38 1.19
C ALA A 37 -17.85 -1.79 -0.09
N TYR A 38 -17.21 -2.61 -0.90
CA TYR A 38 -16.67 -2.20 -2.21
C TYR A 38 -17.80 -1.70 -3.13
N GLN A 39 -18.90 -2.44 -3.22
CA GLN A 39 -20.04 -2.02 -4.05
C GLN A 39 -20.69 -0.72 -3.51
N ALA A 40 -20.81 -0.59 -2.20
CA ALA A 40 -21.33 0.63 -1.59
C ALA A 40 -20.45 1.85 -1.92
N PHE A 41 -19.13 1.66 -1.93
CA PHE A 41 -18.18 2.70 -2.31
C PHE A 41 -18.31 3.05 -3.80
N ILE A 42 -18.35 2.06 -4.68
CA ILE A 42 -18.50 2.27 -6.14
C ILE A 42 -19.82 2.98 -6.45
N ASN A 43 -20.90 2.63 -5.74
CA ASN A 43 -22.21 3.26 -5.91
C ASN A 43 -22.33 4.62 -5.21
N GLN A 44 -21.23 5.12 -4.62
CA GLN A 44 -21.17 6.40 -3.92
C GLN A 44 -22.12 6.48 -2.71
N GLU A 45 -22.48 5.34 -2.12
CA GLU A 45 -23.29 5.25 -0.89
C GLU A 45 -22.46 5.54 0.36
N ILE A 46 -21.16 5.28 0.29
CA ILE A 46 -20.19 5.57 1.35
C ILE A 46 -18.97 6.26 0.74
N ASP A 47 -18.27 7.08 1.55
CA ASP A 47 -17.02 7.70 1.13
C ASP A 47 -15.83 6.75 1.35
N GLU A 48 -14.67 7.18 0.91
CA GLU A 48 -13.42 6.41 1.01
C GLU A 48 -13.06 6.09 2.46
N LYS A 49 -13.24 7.05 3.35
CA LYS A 49 -12.93 6.89 4.78
C LYS A 49 -13.79 5.80 5.42
N GLU A 50 -15.08 5.80 5.13
CA GLU A 50 -16.00 4.78 5.63
C GLU A 50 -15.69 3.41 5.02
N PHE A 51 -15.30 3.38 3.74
CA PHE A 51 -14.87 2.14 3.09
C PHE A 51 -13.66 1.54 3.81
N MET A 52 -12.63 2.35 4.06
CA MET A 52 -11.45 1.90 4.81
C MET A 52 -11.80 1.42 6.22
N ARG A 53 -12.68 2.15 6.90
CA ARG A 53 -13.15 1.78 8.25
C ARG A 53 -13.80 0.39 8.25
N ARG A 54 -14.64 0.13 7.25
CA ARG A 54 -15.30 -1.18 7.11
C ARG A 54 -14.33 -2.30 6.80
N ASP A 55 -13.33 -2.05 6.00
CA ASP A 55 -12.27 -3.01 5.70
C ASP A 55 -11.51 -3.40 6.97
N ILE A 56 -11.10 -2.42 7.77
CA ILE A 56 -10.38 -2.67 9.02
C ILE A 56 -11.28 -3.41 10.02
N ALA A 57 -12.55 -3.04 10.11
CA ALA A 57 -13.51 -3.74 10.97
C ALA A 57 -13.64 -5.22 10.59
N LYS A 58 -13.61 -5.52 9.29
CA LYS A 58 -13.65 -6.89 8.79
C LYS A 58 -12.41 -7.67 9.20
N TRP A 59 -11.23 -7.04 9.11
CA TRP A 59 -9.98 -7.66 9.56
C TRP A 59 -9.99 -7.95 11.05
N LYS A 60 -10.48 -7.01 11.86
CA LYS A 60 -10.59 -7.18 13.32
C LYS A 60 -11.59 -8.26 13.70
N SER A 61 -12.65 -8.46 12.90
CA SER A 61 -13.56 -9.58 13.10
C SER A 61 -12.89 -10.93 12.85
N ALA A 62 -12.03 -11.01 11.83
CA ALA A 62 -11.32 -12.23 11.49
C ALA A 62 -10.17 -12.52 12.46
N LYS A 63 -9.48 -11.46 12.92
CA LYS A 63 -8.35 -11.56 13.84
C LYS A 63 -8.42 -10.38 14.82
N PRO A 64 -9.10 -10.56 15.99
CA PRO A 64 -9.32 -9.46 16.94
C PRO A 64 -8.05 -8.78 17.45
N ASP A 65 -6.94 -9.51 17.52
CA ASP A 65 -5.63 -9.00 17.95
C ASP A 65 -4.73 -8.56 16.78
N ILE A 66 -5.31 -8.39 15.60
CA ILE A 66 -4.52 -7.98 14.42
C ILE A 66 -3.73 -6.72 14.71
N CYS A 67 -2.45 -6.73 14.32
CA CYS A 67 -1.51 -5.66 14.61
C CYS A 67 -0.70 -5.28 13.36
N GLU A 68 0.04 -4.20 13.47
CA GLU A 68 0.90 -3.71 12.39
C GLU A 68 1.86 -4.78 11.89
N ARG A 69 2.42 -5.60 12.81
CA ARG A 69 3.34 -6.67 12.46
C ARG A 69 2.70 -7.71 11.55
N ASP A 70 1.41 -8.00 11.75
CA ASP A 70 0.69 -8.94 10.88
C ASP A 70 0.61 -8.41 9.46
N LEU A 71 0.30 -7.12 9.29
CA LEU A 71 0.24 -6.49 7.97
C LEU A 71 1.60 -6.51 7.29
N ILE A 72 2.66 -6.19 8.01
CA ILE A 72 4.03 -6.24 7.48
C ILE A 72 4.36 -7.65 7.00
N HIS A 73 3.99 -8.67 7.79
CA HIS A 73 4.20 -10.07 7.40
C HIS A 73 3.45 -10.42 6.11
N PHE A 74 2.20 -9.98 5.97
CA PHE A 74 1.42 -10.22 4.75
C PHE A 74 2.08 -9.58 3.53
N PHE A 75 2.58 -8.34 3.66
CA PHE A 75 3.22 -7.64 2.56
C PHE A 75 4.58 -8.20 2.16
N GLN A 76 5.26 -8.92 3.06
CA GLN A 76 6.53 -9.58 2.71
C GLN A 76 6.37 -10.61 1.60
N ASN A 77 5.16 -11.14 1.42
CA ASN A 77 4.87 -12.16 0.41
C ASN A 77 4.14 -11.59 -0.83
N MET A 78 3.93 -10.28 -0.89
CA MET A 78 3.23 -9.70 -2.03
C MET A 78 4.09 -9.76 -3.30
N PRO A 79 3.47 -10.08 -4.46
CA PRO A 79 4.20 -10.11 -5.73
C PRO A 79 4.51 -8.71 -6.22
N VAL A 80 5.77 -8.48 -6.60
CA VAL A 80 6.23 -7.20 -7.15
C VAL A 80 6.70 -7.39 -8.59
N ILE A 81 6.71 -6.31 -9.35
CA ILE A 81 7.20 -6.36 -10.74
C ILE A 81 8.73 -6.39 -10.77
N ASP A 82 9.28 -6.90 -11.87
CA ASP A 82 10.71 -6.89 -12.09
C ASP A 82 11.19 -5.51 -12.54
N GLY A 83 12.44 -5.18 -12.22
CA GLY A 83 13.11 -4.00 -12.74
C GLY A 83 12.93 -2.73 -11.92
N ILE A 84 12.32 -2.80 -10.73
CA ILE A 84 12.12 -1.62 -9.88
C ILE A 84 13.46 -1.00 -9.48
N GLN A 85 14.37 -1.81 -8.95
CA GLN A 85 15.64 -1.30 -8.44
C GLN A 85 16.47 -0.64 -9.54
N GLU A 86 16.56 -1.27 -10.69
CA GLU A 86 17.31 -0.76 -11.83
C GLU A 86 16.71 0.55 -12.37
N THR A 87 15.38 0.62 -12.41
CA THR A 87 14.67 1.82 -12.88
C THR A 87 14.87 2.99 -11.92
N VAL A 88 14.69 2.76 -10.63
CA VAL A 88 14.88 3.79 -9.60
C VAL A 88 16.33 4.29 -9.62
N ALA A 89 17.30 3.38 -9.66
CA ALA A 89 18.72 3.74 -9.71
C ALA A 89 19.05 4.59 -10.94
N ALA A 90 18.55 4.19 -12.11
CA ALA A 90 18.80 4.94 -13.35
C ALA A 90 18.21 6.35 -13.31
N LEU A 91 17.00 6.49 -12.76
CA LEU A 91 16.38 7.81 -12.63
C LEU A 91 17.13 8.70 -11.64
N GLN A 92 17.58 8.13 -10.52
CA GLN A 92 18.36 8.87 -9.52
C GLN A 92 19.73 9.28 -10.05
N GLU A 93 20.36 8.47 -10.88
CA GLU A 93 21.62 8.83 -11.56
C GLU A 93 21.43 10.01 -12.49
N CYS A 94 20.24 10.17 -13.07
CA CYS A 94 19.89 11.35 -13.86
C CYS A 94 19.53 12.57 -13.01
N GLY A 95 19.63 12.45 -11.69
CA GLY A 95 19.36 13.55 -10.74
C GLY A 95 17.88 13.71 -10.38
N MET A 96 17.03 12.74 -10.71
CA MET A 96 15.62 12.79 -10.35
C MET A 96 15.38 12.15 -9.00
N LYS A 97 14.39 12.67 -8.26
CA LYS A 97 13.85 12.03 -7.07
C LYS A 97 12.75 11.06 -7.48
N CYS A 98 12.69 9.90 -6.80
CA CYS A 98 11.66 8.89 -7.03
C CYS A 98 10.83 8.71 -5.78
N VAL A 99 9.52 8.95 -5.87
CA VAL A 99 8.60 8.83 -4.73
C VAL A 99 7.43 7.93 -5.10
N ILE A 100 6.86 7.28 -4.09
CA ILE A 100 5.65 6.47 -4.22
C ILE A 100 4.48 7.30 -3.69
N ILE A 101 3.42 7.44 -4.48
CA ILE A 101 2.17 8.08 -4.07
C ILE A 101 1.04 7.11 -4.38
N SER A 102 0.30 6.68 -3.36
CA SER A 102 -0.68 5.61 -3.51
C SER A 102 -1.86 5.79 -2.55
N GLY A 103 -3.03 5.33 -2.98
CA GLY A 103 -4.18 5.09 -2.11
C GLY A 103 -4.13 3.75 -1.38
N GLY A 104 -3.04 3.01 -1.53
CA GLY A 104 -2.80 1.76 -0.81
C GLY A 104 -2.29 1.99 0.62
N ILE A 105 -1.98 0.89 1.29
CA ILE A 105 -1.57 0.92 2.69
C ILE A 105 -0.11 1.36 2.82
N ASP A 106 0.16 2.29 3.73
CA ASP A 106 1.46 2.91 3.91
C ASP A 106 2.57 1.92 4.29
N LEU A 107 2.24 0.85 5.02
CA LEU A 107 3.22 -0.17 5.40
C LEU A 107 3.81 -0.86 4.18
N ALA A 108 2.98 -1.15 3.17
CA ALA A 108 3.45 -1.71 1.90
C ALA A 108 4.35 -0.73 1.16
N ALA A 109 3.95 0.54 1.10
CA ALA A 109 4.75 1.58 0.44
C ALA A 109 6.10 1.77 1.12
N LYS A 110 6.14 1.79 2.45
CA LYS A 110 7.39 1.90 3.21
C LYS A 110 8.33 0.72 2.97
N MET A 111 7.79 -0.48 2.87
CA MET A 111 8.61 -1.66 2.56
C MET A 111 9.25 -1.55 1.19
N LEU A 112 8.48 -1.15 0.17
CA LEU A 112 9.01 -0.94 -1.18
C LEU A 112 10.03 0.19 -1.23
N LYS A 113 9.76 1.30 -0.53
CA LYS A 113 10.69 2.40 -0.42
C LYS A 113 12.04 1.94 0.12
N ASN A 114 12.04 1.21 1.24
CA ASN A 114 13.26 0.77 1.90
C ASN A 114 14.00 -0.29 1.08
N GLU A 115 13.27 -1.20 0.44
CA GLU A 115 13.89 -2.28 -0.34
C GLU A 115 14.51 -1.77 -1.65
N TYR A 116 13.85 -0.84 -2.34
CA TYR A 116 14.25 -0.40 -3.67
C TYR A 116 14.88 0.99 -3.73
N GLY A 117 15.03 1.65 -2.58
CA GLY A 117 15.76 2.91 -2.51
C GLY A 117 14.99 4.14 -2.99
N PHE A 118 13.65 4.15 -2.91
CA PHE A 118 12.88 5.35 -3.20
C PHE A 118 13.24 6.47 -2.22
N ASP A 119 13.13 7.72 -2.66
CA ASP A 119 13.45 8.88 -1.83
C ASP A 119 12.38 9.15 -0.78
N ASP A 120 11.11 8.89 -1.09
CA ASP A 120 10.01 9.06 -0.13
C ASP A 120 8.77 8.26 -0.60
N CYS A 121 7.77 8.17 0.28
CA CYS A 121 6.48 7.59 -0.05
C CYS A 121 5.35 8.28 0.72
N VAL A 122 4.18 8.34 0.10
CA VAL A 122 2.94 8.82 0.71
C VAL A 122 1.84 7.83 0.36
N ALA A 123 1.15 7.33 1.37
CA ALA A 123 0.06 6.35 1.21
C ALA A 123 -0.89 6.46 2.40
N ASP A 124 -1.99 5.69 2.36
CA ASP A 124 -2.97 5.71 3.42
C ASP A 124 -2.41 5.08 4.69
N LYS A 125 -2.41 5.86 5.77
CA LYS A 125 -1.84 5.43 7.03
C LYS A 125 -2.83 4.60 7.83
N VAL A 126 -2.43 3.40 8.21
CA VAL A 126 -3.17 2.57 9.14
C VAL A 126 -2.81 2.99 10.57
N LEU A 127 -3.82 3.35 11.35
CA LEU A 127 -3.63 3.80 12.73
C LEU A 127 -3.61 2.60 13.67
N THR A 128 -2.76 2.72 14.70
CA THR A 128 -2.58 1.67 15.70
C THR A 128 -2.79 2.21 17.11
N ASN A 129 -3.18 1.32 18.01
CA ASN A 129 -3.21 1.57 19.45
C ASN A 129 -1.77 1.53 20.01
N PRO A 130 -1.55 1.98 21.27
CA PRO A 130 -0.20 1.94 21.87
C PRO A 130 0.43 0.54 21.94
N ASP A 131 -0.39 -0.52 21.97
CA ASP A 131 0.08 -1.91 21.97
C ASP A 131 0.41 -2.47 20.58
N GLY A 132 0.22 -1.67 19.53
CA GLY A 132 0.48 -2.05 18.14
C GLY A 132 -0.70 -2.69 17.42
N THR A 133 -1.81 -2.96 18.11
CA THR A 133 -3.04 -3.45 17.45
C THR A 133 -3.67 -2.35 16.61
N LEU A 134 -4.42 -2.74 15.57
CA LEU A 134 -5.11 -1.76 14.72
C LEU A 134 -6.22 -1.05 15.51
N SER A 135 -6.29 0.24 15.35
CA SER A 135 -7.30 1.04 16.04
C SER A 135 -8.66 1.03 15.33
#